data_6df61b6f5f47fa99e1a432f3b58a6966
#
_entry.id   6df61b6f5f47fa99e1a432f3b58a6966
#
_cell.length_a   1.000
_cell.length_b   1.000
_cell.length_c   1.000
_cell.angle_alpha   90.00
_cell.angle_beta   90.00
_cell.angle_gamma   90.00
#
_symmetry.space_group_name_H-M   'P 1'
#
loop_
_entity.id
_entity.type
_entity.pdbx_description
1 polymer ?
#
loop_
_entity_poly.entity_id
_entity_poly.type
_entity_poly.pdbx_seq_one_letter_code
_entity_poly.pdbx_strand_id
1 'polypeptide(L)'
;MKKYRKKLIREKAVIAIYQKLLIDITKEEVYNYLDSDKELANDKDDYDYCVMLISSIANNLEKYKAEVAKHLKKGWSLDRLSKMELAILLVGCYELLETDQSKEVIINEAV
;
A
#
# COMPACT_ATOMS: atom_id res chain seq x y z
N MET A 1 23.33 -4.16 -2.01
CA MET A 1 21.95 -3.74 -2.26
C MET A 1 21.14 -3.81 -0.96
N LYS A 2 20.40 -2.77 -0.64
CA LYS A 2 19.59 -2.75 0.58
C LYS A 2 18.45 -3.75 0.49
N LYS A 3 18.29 -4.57 1.52
CA LYS A 3 17.17 -5.50 1.64
C LYS A 3 16.14 -4.91 2.60
N TYR A 4 15.01 -4.49 2.05
CA TYR A 4 13.92 -3.91 2.83
C TYR A 4 13.10 -4.98 3.54
N ARG A 5 12.53 -4.65 4.69
CA ARG A 5 11.59 -5.52 5.38
C ARG A 5 10.22 -5.38 4.72
N LYS A 6 10.06 -6.00 3.57
CA LYS A 6 8.88 -5.76 2.73
C LYS A 6 7.56 -6.16 3.38
N LYS A 7 7.56 -7.22 4.16
CA LYS A 7 6.34 -7.63 4.86
C LYS A 7 5.89 -6.56 5.86
N LEU A 8 6.81 -6.05 6.68
CA LEU A 8 6.51 -5.00 7.64
C LEU A 8 6.04 -3.73 6.95
N ILE A 9 6.78 -3.30 5.92
CA ILE A 9 6.44 -2.10 5.15
C ILE A 9 5.05 -2.24 4.54
N ARG A 10 4.77 -3.40 3.94
CA ARG A 10 3.49 -3.65 3.29
C ARG A 10 2.33 -3.61 4.28
N GLU A 11 2.49 -4.23 5.44
CA GLU A 11 1.46 -4.21 6.48
C GLU A 11 1.17 -2.80 6.95
N LYS A 12 2.20 -1.99 7.19
CA LYS A 12 2.02 -0.60 7.62
C LYS A 12 1.40 0.25 6.53
N ALA A 13 1.83 0.06 5.29
CA ALA A 13 1.29 0.80 4.16
C ALA A 13 -0.20 0.47 3.94
N VAL A 14 -0.57 -0.80 4.04
CA VAL A 14 -1.98 -1.21 3.90
C VAL A 14 -2.85 -0.52 4.94
N ILE A 15 -2.43 -0.51 6.20
CA ILE A 15 -3.20 0.14 7.27
C ILE A 15 -3.30 1.64 7.04
N ALA A 16 -2.21 2.30 6.62
CA ALA A 16 -2.22 3.73 6.34
C ALA A 16 -3.17 4.07 5.18
N ILE A 17 -3.12 3.28 4.10
CA ILE A 17 -4.02 3.48 2.96
C ILE A 17 -5.47 3.19 3.35
N TYR A 18 -5.71 2.17 4.16
CA TYR A 18 -7.04 1.87 4.69
C TYR A 18 -7.61 3.08 5.44
N GLN A 19 -6.82 3.68 6.33
CA GLN A 19 -7.23 4.86 7.08
C GLN A 19 -7.52 6.04 6.14
N LYS A 20 -6.71 6.21 5.11
CA LYS A 20 -6.91 7.25 4.10
C LYS A 20 -8.23 7.07 3.36
N LEU A 21 -8.57 5.83 3.01
CA LEU A 21 -9.83 5.52 2.32
C LEU A 21 -11.05 5.70 3.22
N LEU A 22 -10.89 5.39 4.50
CA LEU A 22 -12.00 5.37 5.45
C LEU A 22 -12.32 6.75 6.02
N ILE A 23 -11.30 7.50 6.44
CA ILE A 23 -11.48 8.77 7.14
C ILE A 23 -10.62 9.92 6.60
N ASP A 24 -9.94 9.69 5.49
CA ASP A 24 -9.13 10.72 4.83
C ASP A 24 -8.13 11.40 5.77
N ILE A 25 -7.35 10.60 6.49
CA ILE A 25 -6.38 11.10 7.46
C ILE A 25 -5.35 12.02 6.81
N THR A 26 -4.81 12.94 7.61
CA THR A 26 -3.80 13.88 7.15
C THR A 26 -2.44 13.21 7.01
N LYS A 27 -1.55 13.88 6.29
CA LYS A 27 -0.16 13.45 6.16
C LYS A 27 0.53 13.33 7.52
N GLU A 28 0.25 14.30 8.42
CA GLU A 28 0.82 14.27 9.78
C GLU A 28 0.35 13.05 10.56
N GLU A 29 -0.93 12.71 10.43
CA GLU A 29 -1.49 11.54 11.11
C GLU A 29 -0.84 10.25 10.58
N VAL A 30 -0.53 10.18 9.29
CA VAL A 30 0.21 9.05 8.72
C VAL A 30 1.59 8.95 9.34
N TYR A 31 2.32 10.06 9.42
CA TYR A 31 3.65 10.07 10.04
C TYR A 31 3.58 9.64 11.50
N ASN A 32 2.59 10.13 12.25
CA ASN A 32 2.42 9.72 13.64
C ASN A 32 2.17 8.23 13.78
N TYR A 33 1.37 7.65 12.90
CA TYR A 33 1.11 6.22 12.88
C TYR A 33 2.41 5.43 12.62
N LEU A 34 3.20 5.84 11.63
CA LEU A 34 4.45 5.16 11.30
C LEU A 34 5.49 5.32 12.41
N ASP A 35 5.55 6.49 13.02
CA ASP A 35 6.49 6.77 14.11
C ASP A 35 6.21 5.92 15.35
N SER A 36 4.96 5.51 15.54
CA SER A 36 4.59 4.68 16.68
C SER A 36 5.12 3.25 16.58
N ASP A 37 5.50 2.81 15.37
CA ASP A 37 6.09 1.49 15.18
C ASP A 37 7.61 1.60 15.26
N LYS A 38 8.17 1.14 16.37
CA LYS A 38 9.60 1.27 16.63
C LYS A 38 10.46 0.45 15.68
N GLU A 39 9.98 -0.71 15.24
CA GLU A 39 10.73 -1.51 14.28
C GLU A 39 10.91 -0.78 12.96
N LEU A 40 9.84 -0.16 12.48
CA LEU A 40 9.90 0.62 11.24
C LEU A 40 10.72 1.89 11.43
N ALA A 41 10.47 2.63 12.53
CA ALA A 41 11.12 3.91 12.78
C ALA A 41 12.64 3.78 13.01
N ASN A 42 13.09 2.62 13.50
CA ASN A 42 14.50 2.39 13.76
C ASN A 42 15.33 2.15 12.50
N ASP A 43 14.69 1.84 11.37
CA ASP A 43 15.39 1.70 10.09
C ASP A 43 14.93 2.80 9.16
N LYS A 44 15.80 3.79 8.97
CA LYS A 44 15.48 4.97 8.17
C LYS A 44 15.11 4.59 6.73
N ASP A 45 15.81 3.62 6.14
CA ASP A 45 15.55 3.23 4.75
C ASP A 45 14.18 2.58 4.62
N ASP A 46 13.81 1.71 5.55
CA ASP A 46 12.49 1.08 5.56
C ASP A 46 11.39 2.12 5.78
N TYR A 47 11.61 3.04 6.71
CA TYR A 47 10.68 4.12 7.00
C TYR A 47 10.45 4.99 5.76
N ASP A 48 11.54 5.44 5.14
CA ASP A 48 11.47 6.31 3.96
C ASP A 48 10.78 5.60 2.79
N TYR A 49 11.07 4.32 2.60
CA TYR A 49 10.42 3.54 1.56
C TYR A 49 8.91 3.44 1.81
N CYS A 50 8.52 3.20 3.06
CA CYS A 50 7.11 3.11 3.43
C CYS A 50 6.38 4.44 3.18
N VAL A 51 6.99 5.55 3.56
CA VAL A 51 6.45 6.90 3.32
C VAL A 51 6.28 7.14 1.81
N MET A 52 7.29 6.79 1.03
CA MET A 52 7.24 6.95 -0.42
C MET A 52 6.10 6.15 -1.03
N LEU A 53 5.95 4.90 -0.61
CA LEU A 53 4.89 4.02 -1.11
C LEU A 53 3.51 4.58 -0.80
N ILE A 54 3.28 4.97 0.45
CA ILE A 54 1.99 5.54 0.88
C ILE A 54 1.69 6.82 0.11
N SER A 55 2.68 7.72 0.01
CA SER A 55 2.52 9.00 -0.67
C SER A 55 2.22 8.83 -2.16
N SER A 56 2.92 7.89 -2.81
CA SER A 56 2.72 7.62 -4.23
C SER A 56 1.30 7.13 -4.50
N ILE A 57 0.78 6.23 -3.66
CA ILE A 57 -0.57 5.73 -3.82
C ILE A 57 -1.59 6.84 -3.53
N ALA A 58 -1.40 7.58 -2.45
CA ALA A 58 -2.33 8.64 -2.06
C ALA A 58 -2.42 9.75 -3.10
N ASN A 59 -1.27 10.12 -3.69
CA ASN A 59 -1.22 11.18 -4.70
C ASN A 59 -1.73 10.74 -6.07
N ASN A 60 -1.81 9.43 -6.31
CA ASN A 60 -2.23 8.87 -7.59
C ASN A 60 -3.35 7.85 -7.40
N LEU A 61 -4.22 8.10 -6.45
CA LEU A 61 -5.24 7.14 -6.01
C LEU A 61 -6.11 6.66 -7.18
N GLU A 62 -6.59 7.57 -8.01
CA GLU A 62 -7.46 7.21 -9.14
C GLU A 62 -6.73 6.34 -10.18
N LYS A 63 -5.45 6.61 -10.40
CA LYS A 63 -4.62 5.80 -11.30
C LYS A 63 -4.55 4.35 -10.81
N TYR A 64 -4.25 4.15 -9.53
CA TYR A 64 -4.11 2.82 -8.98
C TYR A 64 -5.46 2.12 -8.82
N LYS A 65 -6.52 2.84 -8.52
CA LYS A 65 -7.87 2.28 -8.52
C LYS A 65 -8.25 1.75 -9.90
N ALA A 66 -7.92 2.50 -10.95
CA ALA A 66 -8.20 2.08 -12.32
C ALA A 66 -7.44 0.80 -12.68
N GLU A 67 -6.18 0.69 -12.23
CA GLU A 67 -5.40 -0.52 -12.46
C GLU A 67 -5.96 -1.73 -11.70
N VAL A 68 -6.39 -1.52 -10.46
CA VAL A 68 -7.05 -2.59 -9.70
C VAL A 68 -8.30 -3.06 -10.43
N ALA A 69 -9.11 -2.12 -10.92
CA ALA A 69 -10.35 -2.46 -11.62
C ALA A 69 -10.12 -3.35 -12.85
N LYS A 70 -9.01 -3.13 -13.57
CA LYS A 70 -8.66 -3.94 -14.74
C LYS A 70 -8.41 -5.41 -14.39
N HIS A 71 -8.01 -5.69 -13.16
CA HIS A 71 -7.63 -7.03 -12.74
C HIS A 71 -8.71 -7.75 -11.93
N LEU A 72 -9.86 -7.12 -11.73
CA LEU A 72 -10.96 -7.76 -11.00
C LEU A 72 -11.65 -8.79 -11.88
N LYS A 73 -12.12 -9.85 -11.25
CA LYS A 73 -12.88 -10.88 -11.94
C LYS A 73 -14.19 -10.32 -12.49
N LYS A 74 -14.68 -10.92 -13.58
CA LYS A 74 -15.98 -10.57 -14.15
C LYS A 74 -17.07 -10.62 -13.08
N GLY A 75 -17.86 -9.58 -13.01
CA GLY A 75 -18.90 -9.46 -12.00
C GLY A 75 -18.48 -8.76 -10.72
N TRP A 76 -17.20 -8.46 -10.57
CA TRP A 76 -16.68 -7.69 -9.44
C TRP A 76 -16.38 -6.27 -9.87
N SER A 77 -16.63 -5.32 -8.99
CA SER A 77 -16.29 -3.91 -9.20
C SER A 77 -15.67 -3.36 -7.94
N LEU A 78 -15.06 -2.19 -8.04
CA LEU A 78 -14.44 -1.53 -6.88
C LEU A 78 -15.46 -1.33 -5.74
N ASP A 79 -16.71 -1.06 -6.09
CA ASP A 79 -17.77 -0.82 -5.11
C ASP A 79 -18.08 -2.03 -4.24
N ARG A 80 -17.75 -3.22 -4.71
CA ARG A 80 -17.98 -4.46 -3.97
C ARG A 80 -16.84 -4.83 -3.03
N LEU A 81 -15.71 -4.16 -3.16
CA LEU A 81 -14.57 -4.40 -2.29
C LEU A 81 -14.74 -3.64 -0.98
N SER A 82 -14.35 -4.28 0.13
CA SER A 82 -14.23 -3.55 1.38
C SER A 82 -13.07 -2.56 1.28
N LYS A 83 -13.03 -1.58 2.17
CA LYS A 83 -11.92 -0.62 2.19
C LYS A 83 -10.59 -1.32 2.45
N MET A 84 -10.59 -2.35 3.29
CA MET A 84 -9.37 -3.12 3.57
C MET A 84 -8.92 -3.90 2.34
N GLU A 85 -9.85 -4.57 1.65
CA GLU A 85 -9.52 -5.28 0.42
C GLU A 85 -8.95 -4.33 -0.64
N LEU A 86 -9.56 -3.17 -0.79
CA LEU A 86 -9.07 -2.16 -1.73
C LEU A 86 -7.67 -1.68 -1.34
N ALA A 87 -7.42 -1.43 -0.04
CA ALA A 87 -6.10 -1.01 0.43
C ALA A 87 -5.04 -2.05 0.09
N ILE A 88 -5.33 -3.34 0.34
CA ILE A 88 -4.40 -4.43 0.02
C ILE A 88 -4.08 -4.45 -1.48
N LEU A 89 -5.11 -4.33 -2.30
CA LEU A 89 -4.94 -4.37 -3.76
C LEU A 89 -4.21 -3.14 -4.28
N LEU A 90 -4.43 -1.97 -3.69
CA LEU A 90 -3.71 -0.75 -4.08
C LEU A 90 -2.21 -0.87 -3.80
N VAL A 91 -1.84 -1.39 -2.63
CA VAL A 91 -0.43 -1.60 -2.29
C VAL A 91 0.20 -2.64 -3.22
N GLY A 92 -0.50 -3.75 -3.46
CA GLY A 92 -0.04 -4.77 -4.39
C GLY A 92 0.14 -4.24 -5.81
N CYS A 93 -0.81 -3.42 -6.26
CA CYS A 93 -0.75 -2.78 -7.57
C CYS A 93 0.46 -1.85 -7.71
N TYR A 94 0.73 -1.05 -6.67
CA TYR A 94 1.92 -0.20 -6.66
C TYR A 94 3.18 -1.02 -6.82
N GLU A 95 3.31 -2.10 -6.05
CA GLU A 95 4.49 -2.95 -6.13
C GLU A 95 4.64 -3.59 -7.52
N LEU A 96 3.52 -4.00 -8.11
CA LEU A 96 3.51 -4.60 -9.44
C LEU A 96 3.98 -3.63 -10.52
N LEU A 97 3.54 -2.38 -10.45
CA LEU A 97 3.81 -1.38 -11.48
C LEU A 97 5.15 -0.66 -11.29
N GLU A 98 5.56 -0.46 -10.05
CA GLU A 98 6.67 0.44 -9.74
C GLU A 98 7.91 -0.26 -9.20
N THR A 99 7.88 -1.59 -9.08
CA THR A 99 9.04 -2.35 -8.58
C THR A 99 9.38 -3.50 -9.52
N ASP A 100 10.55 -4.11 -9.29
CA ASP A 100 11.05 -5.22 -10.09
C ASP A 100 10.63 -6.60 -9.56
N GLN A 101 9.69 -6.65 -8.62
CA GLN A 101 9.23 -7.92 -8.10
C GLN A 101 8.42 -8.69 -9.13
N SER A 102 8.53 -10.02 -9.10
CA SER A 102 7.74 -10.85 -10.00
C SER A 102 6.26 -10.76 -9.66
N LYS A 103 5.41 -10.87 -10.69
CA LYS A 103 3.96 -10.84 -10.51
C LYS A 103 3.47 -11.93 -9.57
N GLU A 104 4.05 -13.11 -9.63
CA GLU A 104 3.64 -14.24 -8.80
C GLU A 104 3.84 -13.95 -7.32
N VAL A 105 4.99 -13.41 -6.96
CA VAL A 105 5.30 -13.07 -5.57
C VAL A 105 4.33 -12.01 -5.06
N ILE A 106 4.09 -10.97 -5.83
CA ILE A 106 3.20 -9.88 -5.44
C ILE A 106 1.77 -10.37 -5.24
N ILE A 107 1.25 -11.14 -6.18
CA ILE A 107 -0.12 -11.67 -6.10
C ILE A 107 -0.27 -12.57 -4.87
N ASN A 108 0.68 -13.46 -4.63
CA ASN A 108 0.61 -14.37 -3.48
C ASN A 108 0.65 -13.65 -2.16
N GLU A 109 1.38 -12.55 -2.05
CA GLU A 109 1.49 -11.78 -0.82
C GLU A 109 0.34 -10.80 -0.62
N ALA A 110 -0.30 -10.35 -1.68
CA ALA A 110 -1.41 -9.39 -1.61
C ALA A 110 -2.75 -10.05 -1.30
N VAL A 111 -2.86 -11.35 -1.54
CA VAL A 111 -4.14 -12.08 -1.32
C VAL A 111 -4.31 -12.61 0.11
#